data_1dda9b251040a0ab1148bf844c882a45
#
_entry.id   1dda9b251040a0ab1148bf844c882a45
#
_cell.length_a   1.000
_cell.length_b   1.000
_cell.length_c   1.000
_cell.angle_alpha   90.00
_cell.angle_beta   90.00
_cell.angle_gamma   90.00
#
_symmetry.space_group_name_H-M   'P 1'
#
loop_
_entity.id
_entity.type
_entity.pdbx_description
1 polymer ?
#
loop_
_entity_poly.entity_id
_entity_poly.type
_entity_poly.pdbx_seq_one_letter_code
_entity_poly.pdbx_strand_id
1 'polypeptide(L)'
;KLAVISCLEINLFIFSFLGPVIYNKWGEETVDRSEITEIIRNEYSYIDEDGNQIDVVEEVEFVSNINDYAAPSKEHLLGTDDKGMDVFVRLMYGGRISLTIGFIVVILETLIGIILGGISGYFGGWVDQLIMRIVDIFNCIPTLPILLIASAVIDANFNAEMGTQITSDQRIYILMVIITIFSWSGVARLVRGQILSLREQEFITATEVMGLPTWRKIFVHLIPNVMPQLIVS
;
A
#
# COMPACT_ATOMS: atom_id res chain seq x y z
N LYS A 1 -20.87 11.69 -14.12
CA LYS A 1 -20.21 11.24 -12.88
C LYS A 1 -18.88 10.53 -13.18
N LEU A 2 -18.83 9.53 -14.08
CA LEU A 2 -17.60 8.82 -14.46
C LEU A 2 -16.47 9.75 -14.95
N ALA A 3 -16.77 10.73 -15.80
CA ALA A 3 -15.78 11.68 -16.30
C ALA A 3 -15.17 12.57 -15.19
N VAL A 4 -15.93 12.88 -14.15
CA VAL A 4 -15.43 13.68 -13.00
C VAL A 4 -14.52 12.83 -12.13
N ILE A 5 -14.87 11.55 -11.90
CA ILE A 5 -14.05 10.62 -11.13
C ILE A 5 -12.73 10.36 -11.86
N SER A 6 -12.75 10.07 -13.16
CA SER A 6 -11.54 9.89 -13.96
C SER A 6 -10.65 11.15 -13.97
N CYS A 7 -11.25 12.35 -14.00
CA CYS A 7 -10.49 13.60 -13.96
C CYS A 7 -9.82 13.79 -12.59
N LEU A 8 -10.50 13.44 -11.48
CA LEU A 8 -9.95 13.49 -10.13
C LEU A 8 -8.79 12.50 -9.95
N GLU A 9 -8.95 11.27 -10.44
CA GLU A 9 -7.91 10.23 -10.38
C GLU A 9 -6.66 10.63 -11.18
N ILE A 10 -6.85 11.16 -12.39
CA ILE A 10 -5.74 11.66 -13.23
C ILE A 10 -5.02 12.82 -12.54
N ASN A 11 -5.76 13.78 -11.96
CA ASN A 11 -5.14 14.88 -11.24
C ASN A 11 -4.38 14.42 -9.99
N LEU A 12 -4.93 13.47 -9.24
CA LEU A 12 -4.27 12.88 -8.08
C LEU A 12 -2.98 12.14 -8.50
N PHE A 13 -3.02 11.40 -9.61
CA PHE A 13 -1.85 10.74 -10.18
C PHE A 13 -0.77 11.76 -10.60
N ILE A 14 -1.15 12.79 -11.35
CA ILE A 14 -0.25 13.87 -11.76
C ILE A 14 0.37 14.55 -10.53
N PHE A 15 -0.44 14.89 -9.54
CA PHE A 15 0.01 15.50 -8.29
C PHE A 15 1.01 14.62 -7.54
N SER A 16 0.74 13.32 -7.41
CA SER A 16 1.57 12.40 -6.62
C SER A 16 2.88 12.02 -7.32
N PHE A 17 2.89 11.88 -8.65
CA PHE A 17 4.07 11.43 -9.40
C PHE A 17 4.87 12.55 -10.04
N LEU A 18 4.21 13.59 -10.56
CA LEU A 18 4.87 14.75 -11.18
C LEU A 18 5.12 15.88 -10.18
N GLY A 19 4.35 15.97 -9.10
CA GLY A 19 4.52 16.97 -8.07
C GLY A 19 5.97 17.04 -7.54
N PRO A 20 6.58 15.95 -7.06
CA PRO A 20 7.95 15.94 -6.59
C PRO A 20 9.00 16.32 -7.65
N VAL A 21 8.71 16.09 -8.94
CA VAL A 21 9.60 16.46 -10.05
C VAL A 21 9.51 17.95 -10.36
N ILE A 22 8.31 18.52 -10.31
CA ILE A 22 8.05 19.93 -10.59
C ILE A 22 8.54 20.80 -9.42
N TYR A 23 8.29 20.36 -8.21
CA TYR A 23 8.72 21.01 -6.96
C TYR A 23 9.99 20.38 -6.42
N ASN A 24 11.08 20.41 -7.19
CA ASN A 24 12.37 19.81 -6.83
C ASN A 24 12.95 20.35 -5.50
N LYS A 25 12.57 21.57 -5.12
CA LYS A 25 12.84 22.16 -3.80
C LYS A 25 12.22 21.38 -2.63
N TRP A 26 11.23 20.51 -2.92
CA TRP A 26 10.35 19.84 -1.95
C TRP A 26 10.38 18.33 -2.11
N GLY A 27 11.30 17.84 -2.94
CA GLY A 27 11.41 16.42 -3.31
C GLY A 27 11.94 15.51 -2.21
N GLU A 28 12.39 16.05 -1.08
CA GLU A 28 12.82 15.30 0.08
C GLU A 28 11.86 15.57 1.25
N GLU A 29 11.63 14.58 2.09
CA GLU A 29 10.97 14.79 3.38
C GLU A 29 11.88 15.68 4.24
N THR A 30 11.69 16.99 4.13
CA THR A 30 12.46 17.94 4.91
C THR A 30 11.77 18.13 6.26
N VAL A 31 12.45 17.71 7.30
CA VAL A 31 12.10 18.13 8.65
C VAL A 31 12.58 19.57 8.77
N ASP A 32 11.66 20.52 8.98
CA ASP A 32 12.04 21.89 9.28
C ASP A 32 12.64 21.90 10.70
N ARG A 33 13.96 21.77 10.72
CA ARG A 33 14.73 21.96 11.96
C ARG A 33 15.02 23.44 12.07
N SER A 34 14.19 24.15 12.83
CA SER A 34 14.57 25.48 13.26
C SER A 34 15.90 25.42 14.02
N GLU A 35 16.69 26.47 13.88
CA GLU A 35 18.05 26.57 14.40
C GLU A 35 18.19 26.04 15.81
N ILE A 36 19.33 25.38 16.12
CA ILE A 36 19.76 24.95 17.44
C ILE A 36 19.62 26.13 18.39
N THR A 37 18.68 26.07 19.31
CA THR A 37 18.35 27.22 20.15
C THR A 37 18.97 27.18 21.50
N GLU A 38 19.45 26.03 22.00
CA GLU A 38 20.16 25.97 23.29
C GLU A 38 21.24 24.89 23.29
N ILE A 39 22.47 25.35 23.53
CA ILE A 39 23.58 24.48 23.95
C ILE A 39 23.56 24.50 25.49
N ILE A 40 23.11 23.42 26.13
CA ILE A 40 23.24 23.28 27.58
C ILE A 40 24.63 22.77 27.87
N ARG A 41 25.41 23.61 28.50
CA ARG A 41 26.73 23.29 29.02
C ARG A 41 26.62 22.78 30.42
N ASN A 42 26.77 21.49 30.65
CA ASN A 42 26.84 20.93 31.99
C ASN A 42 28.31 20.88 32.42
N GLU A 43 28.65 21.73 33.37
CA GLU A 43 29.98 21.71 33.98
C GLU A 43 29.86 20.97 35.33
N TYR A 44 30.57 19.84 35.44
CA TYR A 44 30.70 19.15 36.71
C TYR A 44 32.15 18.74 36.95
N SER A 45 32.56 18.78 38.22
CA SER A 45 33.90 18.35 38.62
C SER A 45 33.79 17.11 39.51
N TYR A 46 34.64 16.16 39.30
CA TYR A 46 34.81 15.01 40.19
C TYR A 46 36.28 14.83 40.54
N ILE A 47 36.55 14.20 41.71
CA ILE A 47 37.88 13.88 42.18
C ILE A 47 38.20 12.45 41.73
N ASP A 48 39.30 12.24 40.99
CA ASP A 48 39.76 10.92 40.57
C ASP A 48 40.32 10.12 41.77
N GLU A 49 40.67 8.84 41.51
CA GLU A 49 41.25 7.96 42.53
C GLU A 49 42.60 8.44 43.05
N ASP A 50 43.30 9.29 42.30
CA ASP A 50 44.58 9.89 42.65
C ASP A 50 44.45 11.24 43.39
N GLY A 51 43.24 11.70 43.65
CA GLY A 51 42.95 12.93 44.36
C GLY A 51 42.99 14.20 43.52
N ASN A 52 43.05 14.09 42.20
CA ASN A 52 43.05 15.26 41.33
C ASN A 52 41.60 15.65 40.99
N GLN A 53 41.34 16.94 40.97
CA GLN A 53 40.06 17.48 40.50
C GLN A 53 40.03 17.52 38.98
N ILE A 54 39.10 16.80 38.36
CA ILE A 54 38.87 16.79 36.91
C ILE A 54 37.56 17.56 36.63
N ASP A 55 37.68 18.66 35.91
CA ASP A 55 36.56 19.43 35.44
C ASP A 55 36.11 18.89 34.08
N VAL A 56 34.89 18.40 33.99
CA VAL A 56 34.27 17.88 32.77
C VAL A 56 33.22 18.86 32.30
N VAL A 57 33.38 19.29 31.07
CA VAL A 57 32.38 20.10 30.37
C VAL A 57 31.72 19.20 29.32
N GLU A 58 30.45 18.89 29.53
CA GLU A 58 29.63 18.16 28.63
C GLU A 58 28.73 19.12 27.87
N GLU A 59 28.96 19.27 26.57
CA GLU A 59 28.11 20.08 25.70
C GLU A 59 27.02 19.16 25.14
N VAL A 60 25.77 19.34 25.59
CA VAL A 60 24.60 18.62 25.06
C VAL A 60 23.84 19.57 24.13
N GLU A 61 23.88 19.28 22.85
CA GLU A 61 23.06 19.99 21.87
C GLU A 61 21.61 19.52 21.95
N PHE A 62 20.73 20.34 22.48
CA PHE A 62 19.29 20.13 22.38
C PHE A 62 18.77 20.80 21.12
N VAL A 63 18.35 19.99 20.14
CA VAL A 63 17.55 20.47 19.00
C VAL A 63 16.11 20.65 19.52
N SER A 64 15.81 21.81 20.09
CA SER A 64 14.56 22.00 20.83
C SER A 64 13.43 22.65 20.07
N ASN A 65 13.58 22.99 18.80
CA ASN A 65 12.46 23.57 18.03
C ASN A 65 12.25 22.85 16.70
N ILE A 66 11.51 21.75 16.76
CA ILE A 66 10.72 21.32 15.62
C ILE A 66 9.59 22.35 15.51
N ASN A 67 9.49 23.07 14.40
CA ASN A 67 8.40 23.98 14.15
C ASN A 67 7.14 23.18 13.81
N ASP A 68 6.61 22.54 14.85
CA ASP A 68 5.40 21.74 14.79
C ASP A 68 4.19 22.66 14.59
N TYR A 69 3.26 22.22 13.74
CA TYR A 69 2.04 22.98 13.41
C TYR A 69 2.29 24.41 12.90
N ALA A 70 3.40 24.64 12.18
CA ALA A 70 3.63 25.92 11.54
C ALA A 70 2.50 26.28 10.58
N ALA A 71 2.07 27.53 10.61
CA ALA A 71 1.01 28.02 9.73
C ALA A 71 1.44 27.97 8.23
N PRO A 72 0.47 27.84 7.29
CA PRO A 72 0.76 27.94 5.87
C PRO A 72 1.58 29.18 5.50
N SER A 73 2.66 28.98 4.77
CA SER A 73 3.60 30.01 4.38
C SER A 73 4.09 29.82 2.92
N LYS A 74 4.98 30.69 2.44
CA LYS A 74 5.62 30.51 1.15
C LYS A 74 6.62 29.34 1.14
N GLU A 75 7.12 28.96 2.30
CA GLU A 75 8.04 27.85 2.49
C GLU A 75 7.29 26.52 2.67
N HIS A 76 6.19 26.56 3.41
CA HIS A 76 5.30 25.43 3.67
C HIS A 76 3.88 25.78 3.27
N LEU A 77 3.47 25.42 2.04
CA LEU A 77 2.16 25.81 1.49
C LEU A 77 0.96 25.39 2.33
N LEU A 78 1.03 24.23 2.97
CA LEU A 78 0.00 23.70 3.88
C LEU A 78 0.45 23.68 5.34
N GLY A 79 1.57 24.34 5.65
CA GLY A 79 2.16 24.29 6.99
C GLY A 79 2.88 22.97 7.27
N THR A 80 3.22 22.76 8.55
CA THR A 80 3.88 21.55 9.05
C THR A 80 2.97 20.72 9.94
N ASP A 81 3.29 19.45 10.12
CA ASP A 81 2.58 18.53 11.01
C ASP A 81 3.19 18.53 12.44
N ASP A 82 2.73 17.58 13.27
CA ASP A 82 3.19 17.32 14.62
C ASP A 82 4.67 16.90 14.74
N LYS A 83 5.33 16.64 13.63
CA LYS A 83 6.75 16.28 13.54
C LYS A 83 7.58 17.35 12.80
N GLY A 84 6.98 18.49 12.50
CA GLY A 84 7.61 19.54 11.72
C GLY A 84 7.79 19.21 10.24
N MET A 85 7.16 18.15 9.73
CA MET A 85 7.24 17.76 8.31
C MET A 85 6.26 18.56 7.48
N ASP A 86 6.67 18.98 6.30
CA ASP A 86 5.81 19.71 5.35
C ASP A 86 4.62 18.84 4.91
N VAL A 87 3.41 19.30 5.21
CA VAL A 87 2.15 18.58 4.94
C VAL A 87 1.94 18.40 3.44
N PHE A 88 2.32 19.39 2.60
CA PHE A 88 2.15 19.31 1.15
C PHE A 88 3.06 18.25 0.52
N VAL A 89 4.31 18.19 0.97
CA VAL A 89 5.29 17.16 0.56
C VAL A 89 4.82 15.77 1.00
N ARG A 90 4.40 15.63 2.26
CA ARG A 90 3.84 14.36 2.77
C ARG A 90 2.63 13.87 1.98
N LEU A 91 1.77 14.81 1.57
CA LEU A 91 0.59 14.46 0.76
C LEU A 91 0.98 13.90 -0.61
N MET A 92 2.00 14.50 -1.27
CA MET A 92 2.51 14.01 -2.56
C MET A 92 3.13 12.62 -2.43
N TYR A 93 4.04 12.42 -1.48
CA TYR A 93 4.69 11.12 -1.26
C TYR A 93 3.72 10.05 -0.76
N GLY A 94 2.84 10.40 0.18
CA GLY A 94 1.79 9.49 0.65
C GLY A 94 0.83 9.08 -0.46
N GLY A 95 0.44 10.02 -1.32
CA GLY A 95 -0.35 9.73 -2.51
C GLY A 95 0.36 8.78 -3.47
N ARG A 96 1.66 8.99 -3.73
CA ARG A 96 2.47 8.11 -4.57
C ARG A 96 2.53 6.68 -4.02
N ILE A 97 2.80 6.53 -2.74
CA ILE A 97 2.85 5.21 -2.08
C ILE A 97 1.48 4.53 -2.16
N SER A 98 0.41 5.23 -1.79
CA SER A 98 -0.96 4.69 -1.80
C SER A 98 -1.40 4.25 -3.19
N LEU A 99 -1.13 5.04 -4.22
CA LEU A 99 -1.46 4.71 -5.61
C LEU A 99 -0.64 3.51 -6.09
N THR A 100 0.66 3.47 -5.80
CA THR A 100 1.53 2.35 -6.19
C THR A 100 1.05 1.04 -5.58
N ILE A 101 0.75 1.04 -4.27
CA ILE A 101 0.20 -0.13 -3.58
C ILE A 101 -1.13 -0.54 -4.20
N GLY A 102 -2.05 0.42 -4.38
CA GLY A 102 -3.36 0.16 -4.96
C GLY A 102 -3.26 -0.49 -6.34
N PHE A 103 -2.45 0.05 -7.25
CA PHE A 103 -2.26 -0.53 -8.58
C PHE A 103 -1.68 -1.94 -8.55
N ILE A 104 -0.64 -2.17 -7.75
CA ILE A 104 0.00 -3.50 -7.67
C ILE A 104 -0.98 -4.53 -7.08
N VAL A 105 -1.66 -4.19 -5.99
CA VAL A 105 -2.64 -5.09 -5.35
C VAL A 105 -3.77 -5.41 -6.31
N VAL A 106 -4.39 -4.40 -6.95
CA VAL A 106 -5.51 -4.59 -7.89
C VAL A 106 -5.11 -5.46 -9.07
N ILE A 107 -3.92 -5.27 -9.64
CA ILE A 107 -3.43 -6.11 -10.75
C ILE A 107 -3.27 -7.57 -10.28
N LEU A 108 -2.63 -7.79 -9.14
CA LEU A 108 -2.37 -9.13 -8.62
C LEU A 108 -3.67 -9.85 -8.22
N GLU A 109 -4.56 -9.20 -7.48
CA GLU A 109 -5.85 -9.79 -7.07
C GLU A 109 -6.73 -10.09 -8.27
N THR A 110 -6.73 -9.20 -9.29
CA THR A 110 -7.48 -9.40 -10.53
C THR A 110 -6.95 -10.59 -11.31
N LEU A 111 -5.63 -10.72 -11.46
CA LEU A 111 -5.02 -11.87 -12.14
C LEU A 111 -5.37 -13.19 -11.44
N ILE A 112 -5.20 -13.27 -10.13
CA ILE A 112 -5.54 -14.46 -9.34
C ILE A 112 -7.05 -14.76 -9.44
N GLY A 113 -7.87 -13.72 -9.26
CA GLY A 113 -9.33 -13.82 -9.31
C GLY A 113 -9.85 -14.29 -10.67
N ILE A 114 -9.30 -13.77 -11.78
CA ILE A 114 -9.64 -14.18 -13.13
C ILE A 114 -9.30 -15.66 -13.36
N ILE A 115 -8.11 -16.10 -12.96
CA ILE A 115 -7.69 -17.48 -13.13
C ILE A 115 -8.58 -18.43 -12.35
N LEU A 116 -8.73 -18.20 -11.05
CA LEU A 116 -9.49 -19.11 -10.17
C LEU A 116 -11.00 -19.02 -10.40
N GLY A 117 -11.54 -17.82 -10.58
CA GLY A 117 -12.95 -17.59 -10.91
C GLY A 117 -13.29 -18.13 -12.31
N GLY A 118 -12.37 -17.96 -13.26
CA GLY A 118 -12.49 -18.49 -14.63
C GLY A 118 -12.57 -20.00 -14.66
N ILE A 119 -11.67 -20.68 -13.98
CA ILE A 119 -11.64 -22.14 -13.84
C ILE A 119 -12.92 -22.62 -13.14
N SER A 120 -13.26 -22.03 -12.02
CA SER A 120 -14.44 -22.37 -11.23
C SER A 120 -15.74 -22.23 -12.05
N GLY A 121 -15.94 -21.08 -12.71
CA GLY A 121 -17.13 -20.81 -13.50
C GLY A 121 -17.27 -21.67 -14.76
N TYR A 122 -16.14 -21.99 -15.41
CA TYR A 122 -16.15 -22.79 -16.64
C TYR A 122 -16.38 -24.27 -16.36
N PHE A 123 -15.59 -24.89 -15.48
CA PHE A 123 -15.69 -26.32 -15.21
C PHE A 123 -16.92 -26.70 -14.37
N GLY A 124 -17.30 -25.85 -13.43
CA GLY A 124 -18.44 -26.14 -12.56
C GLY A 124 -18.23 -27.35 -11.66
N GLY A 125 -19.33 -27.93 -11.13
CA GLY A 125 -19.32 -29.20 -10.42
C GLY A 125 -18.38 -29.23 -9.20
N TRP A 126 -17.54 -30.25 -9.09
CA TRP A 126 -16.61 -30.43 -7.98
C TRP A 126 -15.49 -29.38 -7.92
N VAL A 127 -14.98 -28.98 -9.10
CA VAL A 127 -13.92 -27.95 -9.21
C VAL A 127 -14.42 -26.60 -8.67
N ASP A 128 -15.63 -26.24 -9.05
CA ASP A 128 -16.29 -25.03 -8.56
C ASP A 128 -16.50 -25.09 -7.03
N GLN A 129 -17.01 -26.21 -6.52
CA GLN A 129 -17.22 -26.37 -5.09
C GLN A 129 -15.93 -26.25 -4.29
N LEU A 130 -14.83 -26.85 -4.76
CA LEU A 130 -13.54 -26.78 -4.09
C LEU A 130 -13.00 -25.34 -4.04
N ILE A 131 -12.96 -24.67 -5.19
CA ILE A 131 -12.45 -23.28 -5.28
C ILE A 131 -13.31 -22.35 -4.43
N MET A 132 -14.64 -22.47 -4.50
CA MET A 132 -15.53 -21.62 -3.72
C MET A 132 -15.45 -21.88 -2.21
N ARG A 133 -15.15 -23.09 -1.77
CA ARG A 133 -14.87 -23.36 -0.35
C ARG A 133 -13.63 -22.63 0.13
N ILE A 134 -12.56 -22.60 -0.69
CA ILE A 134 -11.38 -21.82 -0.37
C ILE A 134 -11.73 -20.32 -0.30
N VAL A 135 -12.45 -19.81 -1.30
CA VAL A 135 -12.94 -18.41 -1.32
C VAL A 135 -13.76 -18.09 -0.07
N ASP A 136 -14.64 -18.99 0.36
CA ASP A 136 -15.47 -18.79 1.55
C ASP A 136 -14.63 -18.73 2.83
N ILE A 137 -13.59 -19.58 2.95
CA ILE A 137 -12.65 -19.53 4.08
C ILE A 137 -11.95 -18.16 4.14
N PHE A 138 -11.42 -17.67 3.02
CA PHE A 138 -10.77 -16.35 2.97
C PHE A 138 -11.74 -15.21 3.34
N ASN A 139 -12.99 -15.27 2.90
CA ASN A 139 -13.99 -14.25 3.23
C ASN A 139 -14.49 -14.30 4.68
N CYS A 140 -14.34 -15.42 5.38
CA CYS A 140 -14.67 -15.50 6.81
C CYS A 140 -13.64 -14.77 7.69
N ILE A 141 -12.46 -14.53 7.16
CA ILE A 141 -11.37 -13.91 7.91
C ILE A 141 -11.46 -12.37 7.80
N PRO A 142 -11.62 -11.65 8.91
CA PRO A 142 -11.71 -10.20 8.86
C PRO A 142 -10.33 -9.60 8.54
N THR A 143 -10.20 -8.98 7.36
CA THR A 143 -8.93 -8.48 6.82
C THR A 143 -8.28 -7.41 7.71
N LEU A 144 -9.06 -6.47 8.26
CA LEU A 144 -8.52 -5.40 9.10
C LEU A 144 -7.84 -5.92 10.38
N PRO A 145 -8.44 -6.80 11.21
CA PRO A 145 -7.75 -7.40 12.34
C PRO A 145 -6.46 -8.12 11.97
N ILE A 146 -6.46 -8.85 10.84
CA ILE A 146 -5.25 -9.55 10.38
C ILE A 146 -4.13 -8.55 10.05
N LEU A 147 -4.44 -7.46 9.34
CA LEU A 147 -3.45 -6.45 9.02
C LEU A 147 -2.86 -5.80 10.26
N LEU A 148 -3.69 -5.52 11.29
CA LEU A 148 -3.22 -4.99 12.55
C LEU A 148 -2.32 -5.96 13.31
N ILE A 149 -2.71 -7.23 13.40
CA ILE A 149 -1.90 -8.28 14.04
C ILE A 149 -0.60 -8.48 13.28
N ALA A 150 -0.64 -8.57 11.96
CA ALA A 150 0.54 -8.72 11.12
C ALA A 150 1.50 -7.55 11.31
N SER A 151 1.00 -6.31 11.34
CA SER A 151 1.81 -5.12 11.61
C SER A 151 2.48 -5.20 12.98
N ALA A 152 1.75 -5.57 14.04
CA ALA A 152 2.29 -5.71 15.38
C ALA A 152 3.33 -6.83 15.50
N VAL A 153 3.09 -7.97 14.85
CA VAL A 153 4.04 -9.10 14.82
C VAL A 153 5.32 -8.73 14.07
N ILE A 154 5.20 -8.02 12.95
CA ILE A 154 6.35 -7.51 12.20
C ILE A 154 7.18 -6.61 13.11
N ASP A 155 6.56 -5.64 13.77
CA ASP A 155 7.26 -4.71 14.66
C ASP A 155 7.94 -5.43 15.84
N ALA A 156 7.28 -6.45 16.43
CA ALA A 156 7.81 -7.18 17.57
C ALA A 156 9.02 -8.07 17.19
N ASN A 157 8.92 -8.84 16.11
CA ASN A 157 9.97 -9.80 15.73
C ASN A 157 11.24 -9.13 15.22
N PHE A 158 11.11 -8.07 14.43
CA PHE A 158 12.29 -7.42 13.86
C PHE A 158 13.01 -6.51 14.85
N ASN A 159 12.30 -5.96 15.84
CA ASN A 159 12.93 -5.19 16.90
C ASN A 159 13.65 -6.08 17.95
N ALA A 160 13.21 -7.35 18.11
CA ALA A 160 13.70 -8.24 19.16
C ALA A 160 14.89 -9.10 18.75
N GLU A 161 14.94 -9.63 17.53
CA GLU A 161 15.90 -10.68 17.16
C GLU A 161 17.10 -10.20 16.33
N MET A 162 17.02 -9.13 15.59
CA MET A 162 18.08 -8.74 14.63
C MET A 162 18.76 -7.40 14.91
N GLY A 163 18.26 -6.56 15.82
CA GLY A 163 18.80 -5.20 15.99
C GLY A 163 18.69 -4.33 14.71
N THR A 164 18.06 -4.86 13.68
CA THR A 164 17.83 -4.23 12.39
C THR A 164 16.38 -3.77 12.33
N GLN A 165 16.17 -2.48 12.39
CA GLN A 165 14.84 -1.91 12.16
C GLN A 165 14.42 -2.21 10.73
N ILE A 166 13.21 -2.77 10.55
CA ILE A 166 12.60 -2.89 9.23
C ILE A 166 12.47 -1.49 8.65
N THR A 167 12.98 -1.32 7.46
CA THR A 167 12.76 -0.10 6.69
C THR A 167 11.26 0.05 6.40
N SER A 168 10.76 1.28 6.44
CA SER A 168 9.35 1.59 6.14
C SER A 168 8.87 0.94 4.84
N ASP A 169 9.73 0.87 3.82
CA ASP A 169 9.43 0.23 2.54
C ASP A 169 9.18 -1.27 2.65
N GLN A 170 10.01 -1.99 3.42
CA GLN A 170 9.85 -3.43 3.62
C GLN A 170 8.53 -3.75 4.31
N ARG A 171 8.14 -2.95 5.30
CA ARG A 171 6.85 -3.07 5.98
C ARG A 171 5.68 -2.91 5.01
N ILE A 172 5.76 -1.90 4.13
CA ILE A 172 4.75 -1.65 3.11
C ILE A 172 4.61 -2.85 2.16
N TYR A 173 5.72 -3.43 1.69
CA TYR A 173 5.68 -4.61 0.81
C TYR A 173 5.04 -5.83 1.48
N ILE A 174 5.36 -6.10 2.76
CA ILE A 174 4.75 -7.23 3.49
C ILE A 174 3.24 -7.03 3.63
N LEU A 175 2.80 -5.84 4.02
CA LEU A 175 1.37 -5.52 4.13
C LEU A 175 0.66 -5.64 2.78
N MET A 176 1.30 -5.21 1.68
CA MET A 176 0.77 -5.33 0.33
C MET A 176 0.56 -6.80 -0.08
N VAL A 177 1.52 -7.68 0.24
CA VAL A 177 1.38 -9.13 -0.01
C VAL A 177 0.20 -9.71 0.79
N ILE A 178 0.07 -9.34 2.06
CA ILE A 178 -1.05 -9.80 2.90
C ILE A 178 -2.38 -9.34 2.33
N ILE A 179 -2.52 -8.06 1.95
CA ILE A 179 -3.75 -7.55 1.33
C ILE A 179 -4.07 -8.35 0.07
N THR A 180 -3.10 -8.55 -0.82
CA THR A 180 -3.31 -9.31 -2.07
C THR A 180 -3.80 -10.73 -1.79
N ILE A 181 -3.23 -11.42 -0.79
CA ILE A 181 -3.63 -12.80 -0.43
C ILE A 181 -5.09 -12.88 0.02
N PHE A 182 -5.65 -11.83 0.59
CA PHE A 182 -7.04 -11.84 1.07
C PHE A 182 -8.04 -11.22 0.07
N SER A 183 -7.61 -10.29 -0.79
CA SER A 183 -8.52 -9.53 -1.66
C SER A 183 -8.98 -10.28 -2.91
N TRP A 184 -8.17 -11.20 -3.47
CA TRP A 184 -8.49 -11.92 -4.70
C TRP A 184 -9.82 -12.69 -4.66
N SER A 185 -10.28 -13.07 -3.47
CA SER A 185 -11.48 -13.89 -3.27
C SER A 185 -12.77 -13.20 -3.75
N GLY A 186 -12.86 -11.87 -3.61
CA GLY A 186 -13.96 -11.06 -4.12
C GLY A 186 -14.02 -11.07 -5.64
N VAL A 187 -12.87 -10.86 -6.29
CA VAL A 187 -12.75 -10.88 -7.75
C VAL A 187 -13.06 -12.27 -8.32
N ALA A 188 -12.55 -13.33 -7.68
CA ALA A 188 -12.83 -14.70 -8.10
C ALA A 188 -14.32 -15.03 -8.10
N ARG A 189 -15.07 -14.59 -7.06
CA ARG A 189 -16.52 -14.79 -6.97
C ARG A 189 -17.27 -14.03 -8.06
N LEU A 190 -16.86 -12.80 -8.34
CA LEU A 190 -17.47 -11.97 -9.38
C LEU A 190 -17.22 -12.58 -10.76
N VAL A 191 -15.97 -12.95 -11.09
CA VAL A 191 -15.61 -13.58 -12.37
C VAL A 191 -16.35 -14.89 -12.57
N ARG A 192 -16.40 -15.74 -11.55
CA ARG A 192 -17.19 -16.99 -11.59
C ARG A 192 -18.65 -16.73 -11.96
N GLY A 193 -19.29 -15.76 -11.30
CA GLY A 193 -20.69 -15.42 -11.56
C GLY A 193 -20.92 -15.00 -13.01
N GLN A 194 -20.03 -14.18 -13.56
CA GLN A 194 -20.08 -13.73 -14.95
C GLN A 194 -19.88 -14.90 -15.93
N ILE A 195 -18.88 -15.75 -15.70
CA ILE A 195 -18.58 -16.88 -16.57
C ILE A 195 -19.72 -17.92 -16.56
N LEU A 196 -20.38 -18.16 -15.44
CA LEU A 196 -21.54 -19.03 -15.38
C LEU A 196 -22.67 -18.54 -16.30
N SER A 197 -22.90 -17.23 -16.34
CA SER A 197 -23.89 -16.63 -17.24
C SER A 197 -23.45 -16.65 -18.70
N LEU A 198 -22.17 -16.35 -18.97
CA LEU A 198 -21.65 -16.25 -20.33
C LEU A 198 -21.49 -17.62 -21.02
N ARG A 199 -21.18 -18.68 -20.28
CA ARG A 199 -20.99 -20.01 -20.86
C ARG A 199 -22.26 -20.61 -21.45
N GLU A 200 -23.45 -20.13 -21.04
CA GLU A 200 -24.74 -20.56 -21.54
C GLU A 200 -25.16 -19.83 -22.84
N GLN A 201 -24.37 -18.87 -23.28
CA GLN A 201 -24.68 -18.09 -24.47
C GLN A 201 -24.30 -18.80 -25.76
N GLU A 202 -25.04 -18.51 -26.82
CA GLU A 202 -24.94 -19.16 -28.14
C GLU A 202 -23.51 -19.07 -28.75
N PHE A 203 -22.79 -17.97 -28.52
CA PHE A 203 -21.44 -17.81 -29.04
C PHE A 203 -20.46 -18.82 -28.45
N ILE A 204 -20.63 -19.25 -27.20
CA ILE A 204 -19.81 -20.29 -26.58
C ILE A 204 -20.16 -21.65 -27.13
N THR A 205 -21.45 -21.95 -27.32
CA THR A 205 -21.90 -23.17 -27.98
C THR A 205 -21.31 -23.29 -29.40
N ALA A 206 -21.25 -22.19 -30.16
CA ALA A 206 -20.60 -22.16 -31.46
C ALA A 206 -19.10 -22.50 -31.35
N THR A 207 -18.38 -22.04 -30.32
CA THR A 207 -16.97 -22.42 -30.13
C THR A 207 -16.79 -23.89 -29.78
N GLU A 208 -17.78 -24.52 -29.17
CA GLU A 208 -17.79 -25.97 -28.87
C GLU A 208 -17.94 -26.79 -30.15
N VAL A 209 -18.89 -26.40 -30.99
CA VAL A 209 -19.11 -27.05 -32.32
C VAL A 209 -17.85 -26.92 -33.19
N MET A 210 -17.15 -25.79 -33.11
CA MET A 210 -15.88 -25.59 -33.82
C MET A 210 -14.69 -26.37 -33.24
N GLY A 211 -14.86 -27.08 -32.12
CA GLY A 211 -13.82 -27.89 -31.49
C GLY A 211 -12.67 -27.09 -30.86
N LEU A 212 -12.91 -25.84 -30.45
CA LEU A 212 -11.87 -25.01 -29.83
C LEU A 212 -11.39 -25.59 -28.48
N PRO A 213 -10.08 -25.55 -28.21
CA PRO A 213 -9.57 -26.02 -26.89
C PRO A 213 -10.05 -25.16 -25.76
N THR A 214 -10.28 -25.76 -24.58
CA THR A 214 -10.86 -25.15 -23.39
C THR A 214 -10.16 -23.85 -22.97
N TRP A 215 -8.81 -23.84 -22.95
CA TRP A 215 -8.05 -22.65 -22.59
C TRP A 215 -8.37 -21.45 -23.49
N ARG A 216 -8.60 -21.70 -24.80
CA ARG A 216 -8.92 -20.65 -25.75
C ARG A 216 -10.34 -20.13 -25.55
N LYS A 217 -11.29 -21.00 -25.19
CA LYS A 217 -12.66 -20.60 -24.83
C LYS A 217 -12.64 -19.68 -23.60
N ILE A 218 -11.88 -20.03 -22.56
CA ILE A 218 -11.78 -19.25 -21.33
C ILE A 218 -11.06 -17.92 -21.57
N PHE A 219 -9.80 -17.95 -22.01
CA PHE A 219 -8.94 -16.77 -22.04
C PHE A 219 -9.19 -15.84 -23.23
N VAL A 220 -9.66 -16.34 -24.37
CA VAL A 220 -9.87 -15.54 -25.58
C VAL A 220 -11.32 -15.12 -25.77
N HIS A 221 -12.28 -15.91 -25.28
CA HIS A 221 -13.70 -15.64 -25.51
C HIS A 221 -14.43 -15.22 -24.23
N LEU A 222 -14.25 -15.92 -23.11
CA LEU A 222 -15.00 -15.60 -21.89
C LEU A 222 -14.40 -14.42 -21.13
N ILE A 223 -13.11 -14.45 -20.80
CA ILE A 223 -12.45 -13.41 -20.00
C ILE A 223 -12.59 -12.02 -20.61
N PRO A 224 -12.35 -11.78 -21.92
CA PRO A 224 -12.54 -10.45 -22.49
C PRO A 224 -13.96 -9.89 -22.33
N ASN A 225 -14.98 -10.76 -22.30
CA ASN A 225 -16.35 -10.35 -22.06
C ASN A 225 -16.66 -10.06 -20.58
N VAL A 226 -15.85 -10.56 -19.66
CA VAL A 226 -15.93 -10.25 -18.22
C VAL A 226 -15.20 -8.93 -17.89
N MET A 227 -14.18 -8.55 -18.67
CA MET A 227 -13.33 -7.38 -18.39
C MET A 227 -14.10 -6.06 -18.18
N PRO A 228 -15.14 -5.72 -18.97
CA PRO A 228 -15.88 -4.48 -18.75
C PRO A 228 -16.52 -4.40 -17.36
N GLN A 229 -16.98 -5.53 -16.82
CA GLN A 229 -17.56 -5.60 -15.49
C GLN A 229 -16.49 -5.46 -14.40
N LEU A 230 -15.31 -6.04 -14.62
CA LEU A 230 -14.17 -5.93 -13.70
C LEU A 230 -13.62 -4.51 -13.61
N ILE A 231 -13.58 -3.78 -14.74
CA ILE A 231 -13.09 -2.39 -14.77
C ILE A 231 -14.02 -1.44 -14.01
N VAL A 232 -15.31 -1.79 -13.93
CA VAL A 232 -16.32 -0.93 -13.27
C VAL A 232 -16.52 -1.29 -11.79
N SER A 233 -16.14 -2.49 -11.35
CA SER A 233 -16.27 -2.95 -9.97
C SER A 233 -15.20 -2.37 -9.07
#